data_92546c5836966d9272c06850a8194780
#
_entry.id   92546c5836966d9272c06850a8194780
#
_cell.length_a   1.000
_cell.length_b   1.000
_cell.length_c   1.000
_cell.angle_alpha   90.00
_cell.angle_beta   90.00
_cell.angle_gamma   90.00
#
_symmetry.space_group_name_H-M   'P 1'
#
loop_
_entity.id
_entity.type
_entity.pdbx_description
1 polymer ?
#
loop_
_entity_poly.entity_id
_entity_poly.type
_entity_poly.pdbx_seq_one_letter_code
_entity_poly.pdbx_strand_id
1 'polypeptide(L)'
;DMTLCNSFGQGQDVGGDYTMSMAYLAAWQGPVLARDDPYGDGVSDPTLKAVKHVQEMQIMESGDQQKIKEAVFKYGGVQTSIYTTLQDSDSTSVYYNKDKYAYCYQGSEKPNHDVVIIGWDDSFSKDHFSTPPEEDGAFICQNSWGTEFGEDGIFYVSYEDGSIGKNTICYK
;
A
#
# COMPACT_ATOMS: atom_id res chain seq x y z
N ASP A 1 -6.73 -11.23 -10.87
CA ASP A 1 -6.43 -12.63 -10.54
C ASP A 1 -6.50 -12.89 -9.03
N MET A 2 -5.65 -12.29 -8.22
CA MET A 2 -5.62 -12.53 -6.74
C MET A 2 -6.99 -12.46 -6.07
N THR A 3 -7.84 -11.51 -6.46
CA THR A 3 -9.17 -11.32 -5.88
C THR A 3 -10.16 -12.42 -6.26
N LEU A 4 -10.12 -12.89 -7.49
CA LEU A 4 -11.09 -13.84 -8.04
C LEU A 4 -10.62 -15.30 -7.97
N CYS A 5 -9.29 -15.53 -7.98
CA CYS A 5 -8.69 -16.87 -7.94
C CYS A 5 -8.21 -17.29 -6.56
N ASN A 6 -8.52 -16.53 -5.50
CA ASN A 6 -8.22 -16.93 -4.13
C ASN A 6 -9.26 -17.94 -3.58
N SER A 7 -8.93 -18.58 -2.46
CA SER A 7 -9.79 -19.55 -1.79
C SER A 7 -10.67 -18.97 -0.68
N PHE A 8 -10.75 -17.63 -0.56
CA PHE A 8 -11.46 -16.97 0.55
C PHE A 8 -12.93 -16.70 0.26
N GLY A 9 -13.39 -16.85 -1.00
CA GLY A 9 -14.79 -16.67 -1.38
C GLY A 9 -15.29 -15.24 -1.28
N GLN A 10 -14.39 -14.25 -1.32
CA GLN A 10 -14.74 -12.83 -1.31
C GLN A 10 -14.83 -12.29 -2.74
N GLY A 11 -15.78 -11.37 -2.94
CA GLY A 11 -15.93 -10.67 -4.22
C GLY A 11 -14.87 -9.58 -4.42
N GLN A 12 -14.80 -9.06 -5.62
CA GLN A 12 -13.78 -8.10 -6.04
C GLN A 12 -13.83 -6.78 -5.27
N ASP A 13 -15.00 -6.31 -4.88
CA ASP A 13 -15.20 -5.00 -4.24
C ASP A 13 -15.48 -5.09 -2.73
N VAL A 14 -15.16 -6.21 -2.10
CA VAL A 14 -15.46 -6.44 -0.66
C VAL A 14 -14.33 -5.98 0.26
N GLY A 15 -13.19 -5.62 -0.32
CA GLY A 15 -11.97 -5.36 0.43
C GLY A 15 -11.28 -6.66 0.86
N GLY A 16 -10.19 -6.53 1.58
CA GLY A 16 -9.39 -7.67 2.01
C GLY A 16 -8.53 -7.32 3.23
N ASP A 17 -7.72 -8.27 3.60
CA ASP A 17 -6.73 -8.14 4.67
C ASP A 17 -5.36 -8.60 4.14
N TYR A 18 -4.30 -7.98 4.61
CA TYR A 18 -2.93 -8.30 4.18
C TYR A 18 -2.58 -9.79 4.34
N THR A 19 -3.22 -10.49 5.28
CA THR A 19 -3.02 -11.93 5.47
C THR A 19 -3.58 -12.76 4.32
N MET A 20 -4.57 -12.24 3.59
CA MET A 20 -5.12 -12.90 2.39
C MET A 20 -4.12 -12.89 1.25
N SER A 21 -3.45 -11.77 1.00
CA SER A 21 -2.38 -11.69 0.00
C SER A 21 -1.20 -12.59 0.38
N MET A 22 -0.83 -12.64 1.67
CA MET A 22 0.18 -13.58 2.16
C MET A 22 -0.20 -15.04 1.90
N ALA A 23 -1.44 -15.42 2.24
CA ALA A 23 -1.90 -16.80 2.06
C ALA A 23 -1.96 -17.19 0.58
N TYR A 24 -2.44 -16.29 -0.29
CA TYR A 24 -2.45 -16.49 -1.74
C TYR A 24 -1.04 -16.75 -2.29
N LEU A 25 -0.09 -15.89 -1.92
CA LEU A 25 1.29 -16.01 -2.38
C LEU A 25 2.02 -17.22 -1.75
N ALA A 26 1.74 -17.56 -0.48
CA ALA A 26 2.27 -18.75 0.19
C ALA A 26 1.76 -20.06 -0.42
N ALA A 27 0.55 -20.06 -1.01
CA ALA A 27 0.00 -21.20 -1.75
C ALA A 27 0.64 -21.37 -3.15
N TRP A 28 1.79 -20.75 -3.40
CA TRP A 28 2.53 -20.78 -4.67
C TRP A 28 1.74 -20.16 -5.83
N GLN A 29 0.77 -19.30 -5.51
CA GLN A 29 0.15 -18.43 -6.47
C GLN A 29 1.07 -17.24 -6.77
N GLY A 30 0.71 -16.40 -7.70
CA GLY A 30 1.52 -15.22 -8.01
C GLY A 30 0.83 -14.29 -9.00
N PRO A 31 1.43 -13.12 -9.27
CA PRO A 31 0.85 -12.16 -10.18
C PRO A 31 0.88 -12.71 -11.61
N VAL A 32 -0.18 -12.41 -12.35
CA VAL A 32 -0.28 -12.56 -13.81
C VAL A 32 -0.07 -11.20 -14.48
N LEU A 33 0.14 -11.20 -15.79
CA LEU A 33 0.30 -9.93 -16.50
C LEU A 33 -1.06 -9.22 -16.64
N ALA A 34 -1.10 -7.93 -16.38
CA ALA A 34 -2.31 -7.12 -16.48
C ALA A 34 -2.97 -7.11 -17.86
N ARG A 35 -2.21 -7.40 -18.93
CA ARG A 35 -2.76 -7.56 -20.28
C ARG A 35 -3.51 -8.88 -20.47
N ASP A 36 -3.21 -9.90 -19.66
CA ASP A 36 -3.80 -11.23 -19.74
C ASP A 36 -4.97 -11.36 -18.74
N ASP A 37 -5.00 -10.54 -17.69
CA ASP A 37 -6.04 -10.45 -16.67
C ASP A 37 -6.24 -8.97 -16.26
N PRO A 38 -6.94 -8.17 -17.08
CA PRO A 38 -7.13 -6.75 -16.81
C PRO A 38 -8.02 -6.52 -15.58
N TYR A 39 -7.75 -5.44 -14.86
CA TYR A 39 -8.54 -5.06 -13.70
C TYR A 39 -9.93 -4.54 -14.12
N GLY A 40 -10.95 -4.93 -13.38
CA GLY A 40 -12.29 -4.32 -13.45
C GLY A 40 -13.27 -5.01 -14.40
N ASP A 41 -12.89 -6.09 -15.09
CA ASP A 41 -13.80 -6.84 -15.96
C ASP A 41 -14.62 -7.92 -15.20
N GLY A 42 -14.29 -8.14 -13.92
CA GLY A 42 -14.99 -9.10 -13.05
C GLY A 42 -14.74 -10.56 -13.40
N VAL A 43 -13.79 -10.84 -14.28
CA VAL A 43 -13.44 -12.18 -14.76
C VAL A 43 -11.95 -12.43 -14.51
N SER A 44 -11.60 -13.63 -14.11
CA SER A 44 -10.21 -14.10 -14.10
C SER A 44 -10.13 -15.53 -14.59
N ASP A 45 -9.14 -15.83 -15.40
CA ASP A 45 -8.90 -17.17 -15.91
C ASP A 45 -7.95 -17.93 -14.97
N PRO A 46 -8.46 -18.93 -14.21
CA PRO A 46 -7.63 -19.68 -13.26
C PRO A 46 -6.56 -20.56 -13.92
N THR A 47 -6.52 -20.62 -15.25
CA THR A 47 -5.49 -21.35 -16.00
C THR A 47 -4.27 -20.49 -16.31
N LEU A 48 -4.33 -19.18 -16.08
CA LEU A 48 -3.20 -18.28 -16.25
C LEU A 48 -2.07 -18.67 -15.29
N LYS A 49 -0.86 -18.58 -15.82
CA LYS A 49 0.33 -18.92 -15.01
C LYS A 49 0.93 -17.67 -14.39
N ALA A 50 1.23 -17.77 -13.11
CA ALA A 50 1.98 -16.74 -12.42
C ALA A 50 3.31 -16.46 -13.13
N VAL A 51 3.65 -15.19 -13.30
CA VAL A 51 4.92 -14.77 -13.90
C VAL A 51 6.06 -14.71 -12.89
N LYS A 52 5.73 -14.69 -11.61
CA LYS A 52 6.66 -14.74 -10.47
C LYS A 52 6.03 -15.44 -9.29
N HIS A 53 6.87 -15.96 -8.40
CA HIS A 53 6.46 -16.54 -7.13
C HIS A 53 7.28 -15.92 -6.00
N VAL A 54 6.62 -15.68 -4.87
CA VAL A 54 7.27 -15.18 -3.66
C VAL A 54 8.03 -16.33 -3.00
N GLN A 55 9.31 -16.11 -2.72
CA GLN A 55 10.19 -17.11 -2.08
C GLN A 55 10.24 -16.93 -0.56
N GLU A 56 10.07 -15.68 -0.10
CA GLU A 56 10.14 -15.32 1.30
C GLU A 56 9.20 -14.15 1.58
N MET A 57 8.54 -14.19 2.73
CA MET A 57 7.74 -13.07 3.25
C MET A 57 8.35 -12.65 4.57
N GLN A 58 8.80 -11.41 4.64
CA GLN A 58 9.35 -10.85 5.86
C GLN A 58 8.34 -9.87 6.48
N ILE A 59 7.74 -10.28 7.60
CA ILE A 59 6.93 -9.38 8.42
C ILE A 59 7.88 -8.50 9.21
N MET A 60 7.69 -7.19 9.12
CA MET A 60 8.54 -6.22 9.79
C MET A 60 7.94 -5.79 11.12
N GLU A 61 8.82 -5.47 12.05
CA GLU A 61 8.41 -4.84 13.31
C GLU A 61 7.81 -3.46 13.04
N SER A 62 6.68 -3.18 13.70
CA SER A 62 5.95 -1.94 13.51
C SER A 62 6.81 -0.71 13.85
N GLY A 63 6.84 0.26 12.94
CA GLY A 63 7.51 1.54 13.13
C GLY A 63 9.03 1.53 12.92
N ASP A 64 9.64 0.43 12.48
CA ASP A 64 11.06 0.39 12.15
C ASP A 64 11.32 1.00 10.75
N GLN A 65 11.36 2.33 10.70
CA GLN A 65 11.56 3.08 9.47
C GLN A 65 12.85 2.69 8.74
N GLN A 66 13.92 2.43 9.48
CA GLN A 66 15.22 2.09 8.88
C GLN A 66 15.15 0.74 8.15
N LYS A 67 14.55 -0.27 8.76
CA LYS A 67 14.35 -1.56 8.10
C LYS A 67 13.42 -1.48 6.90
N ILE A 68 12.38 -0.63 6.96
CA ILE A 68 11.50 -0.38 5.82
C ILE A 68 12.29 0.22 4.67
N LYS A 69 13.09 1.28 4.92
CA LYS A 69 13.96 1.90 3.90
C LYS A 69 14.94 0.91 3.29
N GLU A 70 15.60 0.09 4.11
CA GLU A 70 16.52 -0.97 3.65
C GLU A 70 15.81 -1.99 2.76
N ALA A 71 14.59 -2.40 3.13
CA ALA A 71 13.80 -3.34 2.34
C ALA A 71 13.35 -2.73 1.01
N VAL A 72 12.86 -1.49 1.02
CA VAL A 72 12.50 -0.75 -0.20
C VAL A 72 13.72 -0.61 -1.13
N PHE A 73 14.87 -0.22 -0.59
CA PHE A 73 16.10 -0.08 -1.38
C PHE A 73 16.54 -1.41 -2.02
N LYS A 74 16.39 -2.51 -1.30
CA LYS A 74 16.86 -3.83 -1.75
C LYS A 74 15.87 -4.57 -2.63
N TYR A 75 14.58 -4.45 -2.35
CA TYR A 75 13.55 -5.29 -2.95
C TYR A 75 12.49 -4.51 -3.75
N GLY A 76 12.46 -3.19 -3.66
CA GLY A 76 11.54 -2.33 -4.38
C GLY A 76 10.36 -1.90 -3.52
N GLY A 77 9.24 -2.60 -3.58
CA GLY A 77 8.03 -2.22 -2.83
C GLY A 77 7.87 -2.98 -1.51
N VAL A 78 7.34 -2.30 -0.51
CA VAL A 78 6.99 -2.87 0.79
C VAL A 78 5.53 -2.56 1.11
N GLN A 79 4.70 -3.59 1.26
CA GLN A 79 3.30 -3.42 1.67
C GLN A 79 3.23 -2.89 3.10
N THR A 80 2.34 -1.96 3.36
CA THR A 80 2.01 -1.45 4.69
C THR A 80 0.55 -1.06 4.78
N SER A 81 0.03 -0.97 6.01
CA SER A 81 -1.33 -0.51 6.24
C SER A 81 -1.32 0.90 6.81
N ILE A 82 -2.31 1.70 6.41
CA ILE A 82 -2.59 3.03 6.97
C ILE A 82 -4.05 3.13 7.43
N TYR A 83 -4.32 4.04 8.36
CA TYR A 83 -5.69 4.49 8.58
C TYR A 83 -6.00 5.63 7.63
N THR A 84 -7.15 5.57 6.96
CA THR A 84 -7.59 6.69 6.12
C THR A 84 -9.11 6.85 6.15
N THR A 85 -9.56 8.09 5.98
CA THR A 85 -10.95 8.47 5.72
C THR A 85 -11.22 8.70 4.23
N LEU A 86 -10.19 8.65 3.40
CA LEU A 86 -10.33 8.66 1.93
C LEU A 86 -10.90 7.30 1.48
N GLN A 87 -11.71 7.31 0.42
CA GLN A 87 -12.37 6.13 -0.13
C GLN A 87 -12.06 5.90 -1.61
N ASP A 88 -11.70 6.97 -2.32
CA ASP A 88 -11.40 6.99 -3.75
C ASP A 88 -10.55 8.21 -4.11
N SER A 89 -10.26 8.39 -5.39
CA SER A 89 -9.48 9.51 -5.93
C SER A 89 -10.12 10.89 -5.75
N ASP A 90 -11.43 10.95 -5.60
CA ASP A 90 -12.20 12.20 -5.51
C ASP A 90 -12.51 12.60 -4.07
N SER A 91 -12.34 11.69 -3.13
CA SER A 91 -12.65 11.93 -1.72
C SER A 91 -11.68 12.94 -1.08
N THR A 92 -12.15 13.59 -0.04
CA THR A 92 -11.39 14.56 0.74
C THR A 92 -11.22 14.10 2.17
N SER A 93 -10.13 14.50 2.81
CA SER A 93 -9.87 14.23 4.21
C SER A 93 -9.15 15.41 4.85
N VAL A 94 -9.43 15.67 6.11
CA VAL A 94 -8.71 16.69 6.90
C VAL A 94 -7.24 16.32 7.10
N TYR A 95 -6.88 15.05 6.89
CA TYR A 95 -5.52 14.53 7.02
C TYR A 95 -4.74 14.54 5.70
N TYR A 96 -5.41 14.91 4.57
CA TYR A 96 -4.81 14.88 3.25
C TYR A 96 -4.76 16.27 2.62
N ASN A 97 -3.55 16.73 2.33
CA ASN A 97 -3.33 17.93 1.53
C ASN A 97 -3.23 17.53 0.05
N LYS A 98 -4.31 17.79 -0.69
CA LYS A 98 -4.42 17.41 -2.11
C LYS A 98 -3.41 18.15 -3.00
N ASP A 99 -3.05 19.41 -2.65
CA ASP A 99 -2.12 20.23 -3.45
C ASP A 99 -0.66 19.75 -3.31
N LYS A 100 -0.35 19.03 -2.25
CA LYS A 100 0.98 18.48 -1.95
C LYS A 100 1.03 16.96 -1.94
N TYR A 101 -0.12 16.32 -2.21
CA TYR A 101 -0.29 14.87 -2.14
C TYR A 101 0.19 14.28 -0.81
N ALA A 102 0.04 15.04 0.29
CA ALA A 102 0.64 14.76 1.58
C ALA A 102 -0.41 14.30 2.60
N TYR A 103 -0.21 13.14 3.20
CA TYR A 103 -1.11 12.52 4.17
C TYR A 103 -0.42 12.33 5.53
N CYS A 104 -1.08 12.75 6.61
CA CYS A 104 -0.62 12.48 7.97
C CYS A 104 -1.83 12.37 8.92
N TYR A 105 -2.02 11.19 9.50
CA TYR A 105 -2.99 10.90 10.55
C TYR A 105 -2.27 10.63 11.86
N GLN A 106 -2.43 11.48 12.86
CA GLN A 106 -1.75 11.38 14.16
C GLN A 106 -2.63 10.77 15.25
N GLY A 107 -3.62 9.96 14.87
CA GLY A 107 -4.52 9.29 15.80
C GLY A 107 -4.14 7.84 16.09
N SER A 108 -5.04 7.13 16.79
CA SER A 108 -4.84 5.74 17.24
C SER A 108 -5.81 4.73 16.62
N GLU A 109 -6.57 5.13 15.60
CA GLU A 109 -7.49 4.21 14.93
C GLU A 109 -6.72 3.07 14.25
N LYS A 110 -7.39 1.94 14.11
CA LYS A 110 -6.79 0.80 13.43
C LYS A 110 -6.65 1.08 11.95
N PRO A 111 -5.55 0.65 11.32
CA PRO A 111 -5.42 0.71 9.87
C PRO A 111 -6.62 0.06 9.16
N ASN A 112 -7.03 0.66 8.06
CA ASN A 112 -8.19 0.22 7.27
C ASN A 112 -7.93 0.23 5.75
N HIS A 113 -6.70 0.54 5.35
CA HIS A 113 -6.31 0.61 3.95
C HIS A 113 -4.86 0.17 3.77
N ASP A 114 -4.57 -0.55 2.68
CA ASP A 114 -3.22 -1.01 2.36
C ASP A 114 -2.64 -0.21 1.20
N VAL A 115 -1.36 0.12 1.31
CA VAL A 115 -0.58 0.83 0.30
C VAL A 115 0.79 0.17 0.15
N VAL A 116 1.54 0.57 -0.86
CA VAL A 116 2.90 0.08 -1.07
C VAL A 116 3.89 1.23 -0.92
N ILE A 117 4.80 1.13 0.04
CA ILE A 117 5.95 2.04 0.15
C ILE A 117 6.91 1.69 -0.98
N ILE A 118 7.21 2.66 -1.85
CA ILE A 118 8.10 2.51 -3.00
C ILE A 118 9.36 3.38 -2.91
N GLY A 119 9.43 4.25 -1.90
CA GLY A 119 10.54 5.16 -1.68
C GLY A 119 10.38 5.98 -0.41
N TRP A 120 11.22 6.96 -0.26
CA TRP A 120 11.15 7.94 0.83
C TRP A 120 11.85 9.23 0.45
N ASP A 121 11.50 10.32 1.15
CA ASP A 121 12.19 11.62 1.08
C ASP A 121 12.37 12.15 2.51
N ASP A 122 13.61 12.13 2.99
CA ASP A 122 13.96 12.61 4.34
C ASP A 122 13.86 14.14 4.48
N SER A 123 13.78 14.85 3.35
CA SER A 123 13.66 16.30 3.28
C SER A 123 12.26 16.80 2.95
N PHE A 124 11.27 15.89 2.82
CA PHE A 124 9.90 16.28 2.54
C PHE A 124 9.36 17.14 3.68
N SER A 125 9.05 18.41 3.36
CA SER A 125 8.71 19.39 4.39
C SER A 125 7.44 19.03 5.13
N LYS A 126 7.50 19.10 6.45
CA LYS A 126 6.34 18.96 7.33
C LYS A 126 5.24 19.97 7.05
N ASP A 127 5.56 21.14 6.51
CA ASP A 127 4.58 22.17 6.17
C ASP A 127 3.72 21.80 4.95
N HIS A 128 4.03 20.71 4.27
CA HIS A 128 3.20 20.16 3.19
C HIS A 128 1.97 19.40 3.71
N PHE A 129 1.97 18.97 4.97
CA PHE A 129 0.83 18.26 5.56
C PHE A 129 -0.26 19.21 6.06
N SER A 130 -1.53 18.80 5.97
CA SER A 130 -2.67 19.58 6.48
C SER A 130 -2.57 19.87 7.98
N THR A 131 -2.04 18.92 8.74
CA THR A 131 -1.62 19.09 10.12
C THR A 131 -0.14 18.75 10.17
N PRO A 132 0.75 19.74 10.27
CA PRO A 132 2.18 19.49 10.28
C PRO A 132 2.60 18.56 11.42
N PRO A 133 3.39 17.52 11.13
CA PRO A 133 4.08 16.73 12.14
C PRO A 133 5.22 17.51 12.78
N GLU A 134 5.96 16.90 13.74
CA GLU A 134 7.08 17.57 14.41
C GLU A 134 8.32 17.68 13.50
N GLU A 135 8.59 16.65 12.70
CA GLU A 135 9.79 16.54 11.88
C GLU A 135 9.46 16.44 10.39
N ASP A 136 10.42 16.80 9.55
CA ASP A 136 10.38 16.57 8.11
C ASP A 136 10.53 15.08 7.79
N GLY A 137 10.09 14.70 6.58
CA GLY A 137 10.26 13.36 6.05
C GLY A 137 8.95 12.61 5.80
N ALA A 138 8.96 11.86 4.72
CA ALA A 138 7.83 11.06 4.29
C ALA A 138 8.25 9.77 3.58
N PHE A 139 7.42 8.75 3.68
CA PHE A 139 7.42 7.64 2.73
C PHE A 139 6.69 8.03 1.46
N ILE A 140 7.22 7.59 0.32
CA ILE A 140 6.57 7.68 -0.98
C ILE A 140 5.75 6.41 -1.16
N CYS A 141 4.44 6.55 -1.24
CA CYS A 141 3.50 5.44 -1.27
C CYS A 141 2.73 5.38 -2.58
N GLN A 142 2.60 4.18 -3.13
CA GLN A 142 1.70 3.91 -4.25
C GLN A 142 0.36 3.43 -3.71
N ASN A 143 -0.72 4.07 -4.20
CA ASN A 143 -2.10 3.70 -3.90
C ASN A 143 -2.69 2.81 -5.01
N SER A 144 -3.87 2.24 -4.75
CA SER A 144 -4.61 1.37 -5.67
C SER A 144 -5.80 2.04 -6.37
N TRP A 145 -5.89 3.39 -6.31
CA TRP A 145 -7.04 4.15 -6.84
C TRP A 145 -6.79 4.79 -8.22
N GLY A 146 -5.80 4.24 -8.97
CA GLY A 146 -5.48 4.71 -10.31
C GLY A 146 -4.64 6.00 -10.32
N THR A 147 -4.36 6.48 -11.53
CA THR A 147 -3.50 7.64 -11.76
C THR A 147 -4.16 8.98 -11.44
N GLU A 148 -5.47 9.02 -11.26
CA GLU A 148 -6.21 10.21 -10.86
C GLU A 148 -6.00 10.58 -9.38
N PHE A 149 -5.51 9.64 -8.57
CA PHE A 149 -5.17 9.89 -7.17
C PHE A 149 -3.73 10.38 -7.05
N GLY A 150 -3.50 11.44 -6.26
CA GLY A 150 -2.16 11.92 -5.97
C GLY A 150 -1.41 12.39 -7.21
N GLU A 151 -0.13 12.11 -7.28
CA GLU A 151 0.73 12.30 -8.44
C GLU A 151 0.86 10.96 -9.18
N ASP A 152 0.04 10.73 -10.19
CA ASP A 152 0.01 9.47 -10.95
C ASP A 152 -0.17 8.21 -10.07
N GLY A 153 -1.03 8.28 -9.05
CA GLY A 153 -1.28 7.18 -8.11
C GLY A 153 -0.34 7.16 -6.90
N ILE A 154 0.54 8.14 -6.79
CA ILE A 154 1.56 8.24 -5.74
C ILE A 154 1.22 9.39 -4.78
N PHE A 155 1.53 9.21 -3.50
CA PHE A 155 1.37 10.22 -2.47
C PHE A 155 2.41 10.05 -1.35
N TYR A 156 2.51 11.06 -0.49
CA TYR A 156 3.49 11.12 0.59
C TYR A 156 2.80 10.90 1.93
N VAL A 157 3.32 9.97 2.73
CA VAL A 157 2.83 9.71 4.08
C VAL A 157 3.93 10.05 5.08
N SER A 158 3.63 10.94 6.02
CA SER A 158 4.59 11.36 7.05
C SER A 158 5.15 10.14 7.80
N TYR A 159 6.43 10.20 8.18
CA TYR A 159 7.02 9.23 9.09
C TYR A 159 6.33 9.19 10.46
N GLU A 160 5.69 10.28 10.84
CA GLU A 160 4.94 10.41 12.09
C GLU A 160 3.45 10.06 11.97
N ASP A 161 3.01 9.55 10.81
CA ASP A 161 1.65 9.01 10.70
C ASP A 161 1.46 7.87 11.71
N GLY A 162 0.36 7.91 12.45
CA GLY A 162 0.09 6.98 13.55
C GLY A 162 -0.12 5.52 13.12
N SER A 163 -0.18 5.25 11.82
CA SER A 163 -0.47 3.93 11.27
C SER A 163 0.56 3.42 10.27
N ILE A 164 1.30 4.29 9.59
CA ILE A 164 2.34 3.87 8.64
C ILE A 164 3.38 2.96 9.30
N GLY A 165 3.80 1.95 8.58
CA GLY A 165 4.73 0.94 9.11
C GLY A 165 4.08 -0.14 9.96
N LYS A 166 2.75 -0.12 10.16
CA LYS A 166 2.01 -1.23 10.76
C LYS A 166 1.63 -2.26 9.69
N ASN A 167 1.54 -3.54 10.10
CA ASN A 167 1.23 -4.65 9.19
C ASN A 167 2.13 -4.67 7.94
N THR A 168 3.41 -4.45 8.14
CA THR A 168 4.36 -4.21 7.07
C THR A 168 5.01 -5.50 6.62
N ILE A 169 4.96 -5.77 5.32
CA ILE A 169 5.44 -7.01 4.72
C ILE A 169 6.29 -6.71 3.49
N CYS A 170 7.48 -7.30 3.47
CA CYS A 170 8.32 -7.36 2.28
C CYS A 170 8.20 -8.75 1.65
N TYR A 171 7.82 -8.79 0.38
CA TYR A 171 7.76 -10.00 -0.45
C TYR A 171 9.04 -10.10 -1.28
N LYS A 172 9.69 -11.27 -1.25
CA LYS A 172 10.99 -11.52 -1.91
C LYS A 172 10.92 -12.69 -2.87
#